data_1a1231e7f3f7c69f8325bcd1115bdfd4
#
_entry.id   1a1231e7f3f7c69f8325bcd1115bdfd4
#
_cell.length_a   1.000
_cell.length_b   1.000
_cell.length_c   1.000
_cell.angle_alpha   90.00
_cell.angle_beta   90.00
_cell.angle_gamma   90.00
#
_symmetry.space_group_name_H-M   'P 1'
#
loop_
_entity.id
_entity.type
_entity.pdbx_description
1 polymer ?
#
loop_
_entity_poly.entity_id
_entity_poly.type
_entity_poly.pdbx_seq_one_letter_code
_entity_poly.pdbx_strand_id
1 'polypeptide(L)'
;MTTPLSKDVVGLAAILGISGVIHLGKPEVYEPIMPKVVPAHRAVIFASGVAEILCAAGLLVPRLRKPAGWASAALLLAVYPANLKMAGDAAQTDSTQFKAIAWGRLPLQIPMVRTALKAARG
;
A
#
# COMPACT_ATOMS: atom_id res chain seq x y z
N MET A 1 -13.70 19.89 11.75
CA MET A 1 -13.57 20.13 10.31
C MET A 1 -13.05 18.91 9.61
N THR A 2 -13.55 18.63 8.42
CA THR A 2 -13.08 17.50 7.61
C THR A 2 -11.91 17.94 6.74
N THR A 3 -10.98 17.01 6.48
CA THR A 3 -9.90 17.23 5.52
C THR A 3 -10.50 17.40 4.12
N PRO A 4 -10.13 18.45 3.37
CA PRO A 4 -10.61 18.59 2.00
C PRO A 4 -10.06 17.45 1.11
N LEU A 5 -10.87 17.03 0.16
CA LEU A 5 -10.46 15.99 -0.80
C LEU A 5 -9.57 16.65 -1.86
N SER A 6 -8.31 16.24 -1.89
CA SER A 6 -7.33 16.75 -2.84
C SER A 6 -6.96 15.66 -3.87
N LYS A 7 -6.34 16.08 -4.97
CA LYS A 7 -5.96 15.16 -6.04
C LYS A 7 -4.98 14.09 -5.57
N ASP A 8 -4.06 14.44 -4.68
CA ASP A 8 -3.10 13.48 -4.14
C ASP A 8 -3.78 12.44 -3.24
N VAL A 9 -4.78 12.85 -2.45
CA VAL A 9 -5.56 11.91 -1.64
C VAL A 9 -6.37 10.97 -2.52
N VAL A 10 -6.97 11.48 -3.60
CA VAL A 10 -7.68 10.63 -4.57
C VAL A 10 -6.71 9.63 -5.21
N GLY A 11 -5.51 10.09 -5.57
CA GLY A 11 -4.48 9.22 -6.12
C GLY A 11 -4.07 8.12 -5.16
N LEU A 12 -3.86 8.45 -3.89
CA LEU A 12 -3.54 7.46 -2.85
C LEU A 12 -4.68 6.45 -2.69
N ALA A 13 -5.92 6.92 -2.64
CA ALA A 13 -7.09 6.04 -2.53
C ALA A 13 -7.18 5.09 -3.73
N ALA A 14 -6.91 5.57 -4.94
CA ALA A 14 -6.91 4.74 -6.13
C ALA A 14 -5.82 3.67 -6.06
N ILE A 15 -4.62 4.03 -5.65
CA ILE A 15 -3.51 3.08 -5.52
C ILE A 15 -3.84 2.01 -4.48
N LEU A 16 -4.32 2.41 -3.31
CA LEU A 16 -4.69 1.47 -2.25
C LEU A 16 -5.84 0.56 -2.68
N GLY A 17 -6.86 1.13 -3.34
CA GLY A 17 -8.00 0.36 -3.81
C GLY A 17 -7.61 -0.69 -4.85
N ILE A 18 -6.82 -0.29 -5.84
CA ILE A 18 -6.34 -1.20 -6.88
C ILE A 18 -5.45 -2.29 -6.28
N SER A 19 -4.51 -1.91 -5.41
CA SER A 19 -3.62 -2.85 -4.74
C SER A 19 -4.42 -3.85 -3.89
N GLY A 20 -5.41 -3.37 -3.14
CA GLY A 20 -6.26 -4.23 -2.32
C GLY A 20 -7.03 -5.25 -3.14
N VAL A 21 -7.56 -4.83 -4.30
CA VAL A 21 -8.27 -5.73 -5.21
C VAL A 21 -7.33 -6.82 -5.72
N ILE A 22 -6.09 -6.46 -6.08
CA ILE A 22 -5.09 -7.44 -6.53
C ILE A 22 -4.73 -8.40 -5.42
N HIS A 23 -4.58 -7.91 -4.17
CA HIS A 23 -4.31 -8.78 -3.02
C HIS A 23 -5.39 -9.84 -2.85
N LEU A 24 -6.66 -9.48 -3.04
CA LEU A 24 -7.77 -10.40 -2.87
C LEU A 24 -7.97 -11.30 -4.08
N GLY A 25 -7.76 -10.77 -5.30
CA GLY A 25 -8.00 -11.49 -6.53
C GLY A 25 -6.84 -12.38 -6.98
N LYS A 26 -5.61 -11.96 -6.70
CA LYS A 26 -4.39 -12.69 -7.11
C LYS A 26 -3.34 -12.69 -6.00
N PRO A 27 -3.63 -13.29 -4.85
CA PRO A 27 -2.70 -13.29 -3.72
C PRO A 27 -1.36 -13.95 -4.05
N GLU A 28 -1.34 -14.88 -4.98
CA GLU A 28 -0.13 -15.58 -5.39
C GLU A 28 0.94 -14.64 -5.97
N VAL A 29 0.54 -13.46 -6.45
CA VAL A 29 1.50 -12.45 -6.93
C VAL A 29 2.38 -11.93 -5.79
N TYR A 30 1.84 -11.91 -4.56
CA TYR A 30 2.52 -11.35 -3.40
C TYR A 30 3.26 -12.39 -2.56
N GLU A 31 2.93 -13.67 -2.69
CA GLU A 31 3.54 -14.72 -1.86
C GLU A 31 5.07 -14.75 -1.96
N PRO A 32 5.68 -14.64 -3.16
CA PRO A 32 7.14 -14.66 -3.27
C PRO A 32 7.85 -13.51 -2.57
N ILE A 33 7.18 -12.37 -2.39
CA ILE A 33 7.80 -11.19 -1.76
C ILE A 33 7.54 -11.09 -0.26
N MET A 34 6.76 -12.03 0.30
CA MET A 34 6.52 -12.03 1.74
C MET A 34 7.78 -12.47 2.50
N PRO A 35 8.19 -11.72 3.55
CA PRO A 35 9.32 -12.15 4.37
C PRO A 35 9.06 -13.51 5.00
N LYS A 36 10.08 -14.36 5.05
CA LYS A 36 9.93 -15.72 5.58
C LYS A 36 9.55 -15.75 7.06
N VAL A 37 9.89 -14.70 7.80
CA VAL A 37 9.57 -14.62 9.23
C VAL A 37 8.08 -14.38 9.48
N VAL A 38 7.34 -13.95 8.47
CA VAL A 38 5.89 -13.71 8.59
C VAL A 38 5.15 -15.03 8.38
N PRO A 39 4.36 -15.48 9.36
CA PRO A 39 3.57 -16.71 9.19
C PRO A 39 2.31 -16.47 8.37
N ALA A 40 1.72 -17.55 7.86
CA ALA A 40 0.41 -17.51 7.18
C ALA A 40 0.36 -16.43 6.08
N HIS A 41 1.30 -16.50 5.13
CA HIS A 41 1.45 -15.48 4.07
C HIS A 41 0.14 -15.13 3.38
N ARG A 42 -0.65 -16.14 2.98
CA ARG A 42 -1.90 -15.90 2.26
C ARG A 42 -2.91 -15.14 3.11
N ALA A 43 -3.03 -15.49 4.40
CA ALA A 43 -3.92 -14.78 5.32
C ALA A 43 -3.48 -13.33 5.51
N VAL A 44 -2.17 -13.09 5.63
CA VAL A 44 -1.62 -11.72 5.75
C VAL A 44 -1.90 -10.91 4.48
N ILE A 45 -1.73 -11.52 3.31
CA ILE A 45 -2.00 -10.87 2.02
C ILE A 45 -3.48 -10.47 1.93
N PHE A 46 -4.40 -11.37 2.27
CA PHE A 46 -5.82 -11.05 2.27
C PHE A 46 -6.17 -9.97 3.29
N ALA A 47 -5.61 -10.03 4.49
CA ALA A 47 -5.85 -9.01 5.51
C ALA A 47 -5.36 -7.64 5.05
N SER A 48 -4.17 -7.59 4.44
CA SER A 48 -3.63 -6.35 3.87
C SER A 48 -4.53 -5.80 2.77
N GLY A 49 -5.05 -6.67 1.90
CA GLY A 49 -5.96 -6.28 0.83
C GLY A 49 -7.23 -5.65 1.36
N VAL A 50 -7.85 -6.27 2.36
CA VAL A 50 -9.05 -5.73 3.01
C VAL A 50 -8.72 -4.38 3.66
N ALA A 51 -7.60 -4.29 4.38
CA ALA A 51 -7.18 -3.05 5.03
C ALA A 51 -6.97 -1.93 4.00
N GLU A 52 -6.34 -2.24 2.86
CA GLU A 52 -6.12 -1.25 1.80
C GLU A 52 -7.43 -0.74 1.21
N ILE A 53 -8.39 -1.62 0.96
CA ILE A 53 -9.70 -1.22 0.42
C ILE A 53 -10.46 -0.36 1.43
N LEU A 54 -10.43 -0.73 2.71
CA LEU A 54 -11.08 0.05 3.76
C LEU A 54 -10.42 1.43 3.91
N CYS A 55 -9.09 1.49 3.84
CA CYS A 55 -8.37 2.76 3.86
C CYS A 55 -8.74 3.62 2.65
N ALA A 56 -8.80 3.02 1.46
CA ALA A 56 -9.18 3.74 0.24
C ALA A 56 -10.57 4.34 0.37
N ALA A 57 -11.54 3.54 0.81
CA ALA A 57 -12.91 4.00 1.01
C ALA A 57 -12.97 5.10 2.07
N GLY A 58 -12.26 4.92 3.19
CA GLY A 58 -12.24 5.90 4.29
C GLY A 58 -11.64 7.24 3.86
N LEU A 59 -10.61 7.22 3.02
CA LEU A 59 -10.00 8.44 2.50
C LEU A 59 -10.97 9.26 1.66
N LEU A 60 -11.91 8.60 0.99
CA LEU A 60 -12.90 9.26 0.14
C LEU A 60 -14.12 9.78 0.92
N VAL A 61 -14.32 9.30 2.15
CA VAL A 61 -15.45 9.71 2.99
C VAL A 61 -14.97 10.80 3.97
N PRO A 62 -15.57 12.01 3.93
CA PRO A 62 -15.07 13.13 4.74
C PRO A 62 -14.93 12.84 6.24
N ARG A 63 -15.90 12.15 6.82
CA ARG A 63 -15.89 11.83 8.27
C ARG A 63 -14.80 10.84 8.65
N LEU A 64 -14.39 9.98 7.71
CA LEU A 64 -13.44 8.90 7.97
C LEU A 64 -12.03 9.24 7.49
N ARG A 65 -11.87 10.38 6.79
CA ARG A 65 -10.60 10.71 6.11
C ARG A 65 -9.42 10.80 7.07
N LYS A 66 -9.59 11.43 8.24
CA LYS A 66 -8.51 11.53 9.21
C LYS A 66 -8.07 10.17 9.76
N PRO A 67 -8.99 9.35 10.32
CA PRO A 67 -8.58 8.03 10.78
C PRO A 67 -8.08 7.12 9.65
N ALA A 68 -8.65 7.24 8.45
CA ALA A 68 -8.16 6.50 7.29
C ALA A 68 -6.76 6.94 6.89
N GLY A 69 -6.44 8.23 7.04
CA GLY A 69 -5.10 8.74 6.80
C GLY A 69 -4.07 8.12 7.74
N TRP A 70 -4.37 8.06 9.03
CA TRP A 70 -3.49 7.40 10.00
C TRP A 70 -3.36 5.90 9.73
N ALA A 71 -4.48 5.23 9.42
CA ALA A 71 -4.46 3.81 9.09
C ALA A 71 -3.66 3.54 7.82
N SER A 72 -3.81 4.40 6.81
CA SER A 72 -3.05 4.27 5.55
C SER A 72 -1.55 4.44 5.77
N ALA A 73 -1.14 5.43 6.58
CA ALA A 73 0.27 5.63 6.90
C ALA A 73 0.84 4.42 7.61
N ALA A 74 0.12 3.89 8.60
CA ALA A 74 0.55 2.70 9.33
C ALA A 74 0.66 1.49 8.42
N LEU A 75 -0.32 1.30 7.54
CA LEU A 75 -0.33 0.19 6.59
C LEU A 75 0.84 0.28 5.61
N LEU A 76 1.10 1.47 5.07
CA LEU A 76 2.22 1.68 4.14
C LEU A 76 3.56 1.37 4.80
N LEU A 77 3.74 1.77 6.06
CA LEU A 77 4.95 1.45 6.80
C LEU A 77 5.05 -0.05 7.10
N ALA A 78 3.92 -0.69 7.41
CA ALA A 78 3.89 -2.12 7.71
C ALA A 78 4.23 -2.98 6.50
N VAL A 79 3.87 -2.56 5.28
CA VAL A 79 4.17 -3.33 4.07
C VAL A 79 5.54 -3.00 3.48
N TYR A 80 6.25 -2.00 4.01
CA TYR A 80 7.55 -1.60 3.48
C TYR A 80 8.59 -2.73 3.47
N PRO A 81 8.68 -3.59 4.51
CA PRO A 81 9.59 -4.74 4.44
C PRO A 81 9.36 -5.66 3.24
N ALA A 82 8.10 -5.86 2.84
CA ALA A 82 7.80 -6.64 1.64
C ALA A 82 8.28 -5.93 0.38
N ASN A 83 8.14 -4.59 0.32
CA ASN A 83 8.63 -3.79 -0.79
C ASN A 83 10.17 -3.87 -0.89
N LEU A 84 10.86 -3.84 0.25
CA LEU A 84 12.31 -3.99 0.28
C LEU A 84 12.75 -5.37 -0.22
N LYS A 85 12.04 -6.42 0.21
CA LYS A 85 12.31 -7.78 -0.26
C LYS A 85 12.09 -7.89 -1.77
N MET A 86 11.01 -7.29 -2.27
CA MET A 86 10.71 -7.27 -3.70
C MET A 86 11.84 -6.63 -4.50
N ALA A 87 12.37 -5.49 -4.02
CA ALA A 87 13.49 -4.82 -4.68
C ALA A 87 14.76 -5.67 -4.68
N GLY A 88 15.06 -6.35 -3.55
CA GLY A 88 16.18 -7.26 -3.44
C GLY A 88 16.06 -8.44 -4.38
N ASP A 89 14.88 -9.05 -4.47
CA ASP A 89 14.61 -10.16 -5.38
C ASP A 89 14.73 -9.71 -6.84
N ALA A 90 14.23 -8.52 -7.16
CA ALA A 90 14.28 -7.96 -8.51
C ALA A 90 15.72 -7.75 -8.98
N ALA A 91 16.62 -7.37 -8.08
CA ALA A 91 18.03 -7.15 -8.42
C ALA A 91 18.72 -8.44 -8.93
N GLN A 92 18.14 -9.60 -8.61
CA GLN A 92 18.70 -10.90 -9.00
C GLN A 92 18.00 -11.51 -10.21
N THR A 93 17.09 -10.78 -10.84
CA THR A 93 16.37 -11.26 -12.02
C THR A 93 16.77 -10.48 -13.27
N ASP A 94 16.46 -11.05 -14.44
CA ASP A 94 16.69 -10.37 -15.72
C ASP A 94 15.46 -9.60 -16.22
N SER A 95 14.36 -9.61 -15.46
CA SER A 95 13.14 -8.93 -15.86
C SER A 95 13.23 -7.44 -15.63
N THR A 96 13.33 -6.68 -16.71
CA THR A 96 13.38 -5.21 -16.65
C THR A 96 12.08 -4.64 -16.06
N GLN A 97 10.93 -5.21 -16.43
CA GLN A 97 9.64 -4.77 -15.92
C GLN A 97 9.55 -4.96 -14.41
N PHE A 98 9.96 -6.12 -13.91
CA PHE A 98 9.93 -6.41 -12.48
C PHE A 98 10.86 -5.46 -11.71
N LYS A 99 12.07 -5.22 -12.23
CA LYS A 99 13.02 -4.28 -11.62
C LYS A 99 12.46 -2.87 -11.56
N ALA A 100 11.86 -2.41 -12.66
CA ALA A 100 11.30 -1.06 -12.72
C ALA A 100 10.19 -0.87 -11.70
N ILE A 101 9.27 -1.83 -11.58
CA ILE A 101 8.17 -1.77 -10.64
C ILE A 101 8.69 -1.82 -9.19
N ALA A 102 9.57 -2.78 -8.89
CA ALA A 102 10.06 -2.99 -7.53
C ALA A 102 10.86 -1.80 -7.02
N TRP A 103 11.81 -1.30 -7.82
CA TRP A 103 12.64 -0.17 -7.42
C TRP A 103 11.89 1.16 -7.47
N GLY A 104 10.92 1.29 -8.39
CA GLY A 104 10.07 2.48 -8.47
C GLY A 104 9.16 2.62 -7.25
N ARG A 105 8.74 1.53 -6.66
CA ARG A 105 7.86 1.56 -5.48
C ARG A 105 8.55 2.09 -4.22
N LEU A 106 9.87 1.92 -4.10
CA LEU A 106 10.58 2.37 -2.90
C LEU A 106 10.53 3.90 -2.74
N PRO A 107 10.91 4.71 -3.75
CA PRO A 107 10.78 6.16 -3.62
C PRO A 107 9.32 6.63 -3.60
N LEU A 108 8.41 5.91 -4.27
CA LEU A 108 6.99 6.25 -4.28
C LEU A 108 6.37 6.14 -2.89
N GLN A 109 6.93 5.32 -2.03
CA GLN A 109 6.49 5.17 -0.64
C GLN A 109 6.51 6.50 0.10
N ILE A 110 7.51 7.34 -0.14
CA ILE A 110 7.66 8.63 0.54
C ILE A 110 6.47 9.56 0.28
N PRO A 111 6.13 9.88 -0.99
CA PRO A 111 4.96 10.73 -1.24
C PRO A 111 3.64 10.08 -0.80
N MET A 112 3.53 8.77 -0.85
CA MET A 112 2.32 8.08 -0.40
C MET A 112 2.13 8.25 1.11
N VAL A 113 3.18 8.06 1.91
CA VAL A 113 3.11 8.26 3.36
C VAL A 113 2.83 9.72 3.69
N ARG A 114 3.46 10.65 2.99
CA ARG A 114 3.21 12.09 3.19
C ARG A 114 1.76 12.44 2.91
N THR A 115 1.19 11.91 1.84
CA THR A 115 -0.22 12.14 1.49
C THR A 115 -1.15 11.56 2.56
N ALA A 116 -0.85 10.35 3.05
CA ALA A 116 -1.62 9.73 4.12
C ALA A 116 -1.58 10.56 5.40
N LEU A 117 -0.41 11.07 5.78
CA LEU A 117 -0.26 11.91 6.96
C LEU A 117 -0.97 13.25 6.78
N LYS A 118 -0.95 13.83 5.58
CA LYS A 118 -1.68 15.05 5.26
C LYS A 118 -3.18 14.84 5.48
N ALA A 119 -3.72 13.73 5.00
CA ALA A 119 -5.13 13.39 5.21
C ALA A 119 -5.44 13.19 6.70
N ALA A 120 -4.53 12.58 7.44
CA ALA A 120 -4.68 12.33 8.88
C ALA A 120 -4.70 13.61 9.71
N ARG A 121 -3.91 14.58 9.30
CA ARG A 121 -3.80 15.84 10.05
C ARG A 121 -4.92 16.85 9.70
N GLY A 122 -5.53 16.72 8.56
CA GLY A 122 -6.52 17.67 8.06
C GLY A 122 -5.84 18.83 7.39
#